data_7322a7515b5da8d4ff21da1589b02488
#
_entry.id   7322a7515b5da8d4ff21da1589b02488
#
_cell.length_a   1.000
_cell.length_b   1.000
_cell.length_c   1.000
_cell.angle_alpha   90.00
_cell.angle_beta   90.00
_cell.angle_gamma   90.00
#
_symmetry.space_group_name_H-M   'P 1'
#
loop_
_entity.id
_entity.type
_entity.pdbx_description
1 polymer ?
#
loop_
_entity_poly.entity_id
_entity_poly.type
_entity_poly.pdbx_seq_one_letter_code
_entity_poly.pdbx_strand_id
1 'polypeptide(L)'
;VQLQVHEPDTEKTGRGWGGIRRAQDKICRTIKNTSLTVITDCGNKKNIHPTDKKTVGERLAANTLKDIYGLAGYNGNGARLAGYEFTCRDGHEGILLRFSGAEDGFYRKKEDCEGAASQEELVRVDNPGEKMVFGAGDSKNVPLGFEIGCRNIVAGSDNDKNEKVTYYRAIAELAGGDIFIYNENVSGPVSARYGNDNYFRPIFLDKCGRPIVPFWI
;
A
#
# COMPACT_ATOMS: atom_id res chain seq x y z
N VAL A 1 14.26 -9.16 0.38
CA VAL A 1 13.30 -8.53 1.30
C VAL A 1 13.12 -7.08 0.90
N GLN A 2 11.87 -6.62 0.80
CA GLN A 2 11.55 -5.21 0.54
C GLN A 2 11.91 -4.36 1.78
N LEU A 3 12.29 -3.12 1.55
CA LEU A 3 12.55 -2.16 2.64
C LEU A 3 11.26 -1.89 3.45
N GLN A 4 11.33 -2.08 4.77
CA GLN A 4 10.22 -1.83 5.69
C GLN A 4 9.89 -0.33 5.81
N VAL A 5 8.87 0.02 6.58
CA VAL A 5 8.56 1.41 6.93
C VAL A 5 9.45 1.91 8.06
N HIS A 6 9.91 3.16 7.96
CA HIS A 6 10.70 3.84 8.96
C HIS A 6 10.61 5.35 8.72
N GLU A 7 10.59 6.16 9.75
CA GLU A 7 10.65 7.61 9.65
C GLU A 7 12.08 8.07 9.98
N PRO A 8 12.97 8.14 8.98
CA PRO A 8 14.30 8.66 9.19
C PRO A 8 14.23 10.15 9.51
N ASP A 9 15.25 10.68 10.12
CA ASP A 9 15.40 12.13 10.31
C ASP A 9 15.31 12.84 8.94
N THR A 10 14.16 13.47 8.69
CA THR A 10 13.79 13.99 7.36
C THR A 10 14.62 15.19 6.92
N GLU A 11 15.28 15.88 7.85
CA GLU A 11 16.19 16.98 7.53
C GLU A 11 17.42 16.49 6.74
N LYS A 12 17.81 15.22 6.89
CA LYS A 12 19.02 14.66 6.29
C LYS A 12 18.77 13.73 5.09
N THR A 13 17.61 13.10 4.96
CA THR A 13 17.45 11.94 4.06
C THR A 13 16.36 12.06 2.99
N GLY A 14 15.50 13.08 3.06
CA GLY A 14 14.42 13.26 2.10
C GLY A 14 13.44 12.06 2.00
N ARG A 15 12.56 12.06 0.99
CA ARG A 15 11.58 10.99 0.75
C ARG A 15 12.15 9.89 -0.16
N GLY A 16 13.16 9.14 0.32
CA GLY A 16 13.88 8.16 -0.51
C GLY A 16 13.34 6.72 -0.47
N TRP A 17 12.63 6.34 0.59
CA TRP A 17 12.30 4.94 0.88
C TRP A 17 11.27 4.33 -0.08
N GLY A 18 10.26 5.10 -0.48
CA GLY A 18 9.31 4.69 -1.50
C GLY A 18 9.97 4.40 -2.84
N GLY A 19 10.94 5.23 -3.25
CA GLY A 19 11.73 5.02 -4.45
C GLY A 19 12.53 3.71 -4.41
N ILE A 20 13.10 3.37 -3.26
CA ILE A 20 13.82 2.10 -3.07
C ILE A 20 12.85 0.91 -3.16
N ARG A 21 11.68 0.97 -2.49
CA ARG A 21 10.65 -0.09 -2.60
C ARG A 21 10.19 -0.29 -4.03
N ARG A 22 10.00 0.80 -4.79
CA ARG A 22 9.65 0.76 -6.21
C ARG A 22 10.76 0.08 -7.03
N ALA A 23 12.01 0.43 -6.80
CA ALA A 23 13.14 -0.19 -7.48
C ALA A 23 13.23 -1.69 -7.17
N GLN A 24 13.04 -2.09 -5.92
CA GLN A 24 13.02 -3.49 -5.50
C GLN A 24 11.90 -4.28 -6.18
N ASP A 25 10.67 -3.73 -6.24
CA ASP A 25 9.56 -4.37 -6.96
C ASP A 25 9.86 -4.51 -8.46
N LYS A 26 10.36 -3.45 -9.10
CA LYS A 26 10.75 -3.47 -10.50
C LYS A 26 11.80 -4.56 -10.79
N ILE A 27 12.85 -4.66 -9.97
CA ILE A 27 13.89 -5.69 -10.11
C ILE A 27 13.26 -7.08 -10.06
N CYS A 28 12.42 -7.36 -9.08
CA CYS A 28 11.79 -8.67 -8.93
C CYS A 28 10.79 -9.02 -10.03
N ARG A 29 10.28 -8.04 -10.76
CA ARG A 29 9.44 -8.28 -11.96
C ARG A 29 10.23 -8.49 -13.25
N THR A 30 11.49 -8.02 -13.31
CA THR A 30 12.27 -8.00 -14.54
C THR A 30 13.42 -8.99 -14.55
N ILE A 31 13.95 -9.35 -13.40
CA ILE A 31 15.09 -10.27 -13.27
C ILE A 31 14.58 -11.65 -12.89
N LYS A 32 14.94 -12.66 -13.67
CA LYS A 32 14.61 -14.07 -13.39
C LYS A 32 15.24 -14.53 -12.07
N ASN A 33 14.60 -15.48 -11.41
CA ASN A 33 15.07 -16.09 -10.16
C ASN A 33 15.19 -15.07 -8.99
N THR A 34 14.38 -14.03 -9.03
CA THR A 34 14.25 -13.08 -7.92
C THR A 34 12.82 -13.08 -7.41
N SER A 35 12.65 -12.94 -6.10
CA SER A 35 11.36 -12.85 -5.44
C SER A 35 11.33 -11.68 -4.45
N LEU A 36 10.18 -11.04 -4.32
CA LEU A 36 9.96 -9.95 -3.38
C LEU A 36 9.26 -10.47 -2.13
N THR A 37 9.80 -10.16 -0.96
CA THR A 37 9.12 -10.39 0.32
C THR A 37 8.79 -9.03 0.96
N VAL A 38 7.49 -8.76 1.08
CA VAL A 38 6.97 -7.50 1.63
C VAL A 38 6.91 -7.57 3.15
N ILE A 39 7.48 -6.55 3.81
CA ILE A 39 7.56 -6.43 5.26
C ILE A 39 7.19 -5.01 5.75
N THR A 40 6.33 -4.31 5.04
CA THR A 40 5.96 -2.93 5.40
C THR A 40 5.27 -2.83 6.76
N ASP A 41 4.62 -3.87 7.22
CA ASP A 41 3.99 -4.00 8.53
C ASP A 41 4.93 -4.44 9.67
N CYS A 42 6.14 -4.91 9.35
CA CYS A 42 7.16 -5.31 10.34
C CYS A 42 8.07 -4.15 10.76
N GLY A 43 7.93 -2.97 10.12
CA GLY A 43 8.77 -1.82 10.39
C GLY A 43 8.43 -1.08 11.68
N ASN A 44 9.30 -0.15 12.06
CA ASN A 44 9.12 0.68 13.23
C ASN A 44 9.46 2.14 12.89
N LYS A 45 8.64 3.07 13.42
CA LYS A 45 8.80 4.51 13.16
C LYS A 45 10.19 5.03 13.52
N LYS A 46 10.74 4.60 14.67
CA LYS A 46 11.98 5.12 15.25
C LYS A 46 13.18 4.20 15.11
N ASN A 47 12.97 2.93 14.75
CA ASN A 47 14.04 1.95 14.62
C ASN A 47 14.07 1.35 13.22
N ILE A 48 15.18 1.54 12.52
CA ILE A 48 15.39 0.98 11.18
C ILE A 48 15.45 -0.55 11.17
N HIS A 49 15.74 -1.16 12.32
CA HIS A 49 15.82 -2.61 12.46
C HIS A 49 14.49 -3.15 12.95
N PRO A 50 13.69 -3.84 12.11
CA PRO A 50 12.45 -4.46 12.55
C PRO A 50 12.73 -5.50 13.64
N THR A 51 11.95 -5.46 14.70
CA THR A 51 12.07 -6.41 15.82
C THR A 51 11.36 -7.73 15.56
N ASP A 52 10.32 -7.71 14.74
CA ASP A 52 9.58 -8.92 14.32
C ASP A 52 10.35 -9.68 13.23
N LYS A 53 11.39 -10.40 13.66
CA LYS A 53 12.20 -11.25 12.77
C LYS A 53 11.49 -12.54 12.39
N LYS A 54 10.56 -13.00 13.23
CA LYS A 54 9.78 -14.23 12.99
C LYS A 54 8.93 -14.06 11.73
N THR A 55 8.08 -13.05 11.67
CA THR A 55 7.24 -12.76 10.48
C THR A 55 8.07 -12.57 9.22
N VAL A 56 9.20 -11.86 9.30
CA VAL A 56 10.12 -11.70 8.17
C VAL A 56 10.65 -13.05 7.68
N GLY A 57 11.10 -13.93 8.59
CA GLY A 57 11.62 -15.26 8.27
C GLY A 57 10.56 -16.18 7.68
N GLU A 58 9.37 -16.22 8.25
CA GLU A 58 8.25 -17.03 7.77
C GLU A 58 7.80 -16.62 6.36
N ARG A 59 7.71 -15.31 6.06
CA ARG A 59 7.38 -14.82 4.73
C ARG A 59 8.47 -15.12 3.71
N LEU A 60 9.73 -15.00 4.08
CA LEU A 60 10.85 -15.40 3.23
C LEU A 60 10.79 -16.88 2.90
N ALA A 61 10.58 -17.73 3.89
CA ALA A 61 10.44 -19.17 3.71
C ALA A 61 9.26 -19.50 2.80
N ALA A 62 8.09 -18.91 3.03
CA ALA A 62 6.90 -19.12 2.22
C ALA A 62 7.11 -18.72 0.75
N ASN A 63 7.74 -17.57 0.47
CA ASN A 63 8.06 -17.17 -0.89
C ASN A 63 9.11 -18.11 -1.54
N THR A 64 10.11 -18.56 -0.78
CA THR A 64 11.09 -19.51 -1.28
C THR A 64 10.45 -20.85 -1.64
N LEU A 65 9.58 -21.38 -0.77
CA LEU A 65 8.85 -22.62 -1.01
C LEU A 65 7.98 -22.52 -2.27
N LYS A 66 7.31 -21.37 -2.48
CA LYS A 66 6.51 -21.13 -3.68
C LYS A 66 7.36 -20.94 -4.92
N ASP A 67 8.28 -19.97 -4.89
CA ASP A 67 8.92 -19.44 -6.11
C ASP A 67 10.11 -20.29 -6.56
N ILE A 68 10.78 -21.00 -5.64
CA ILE A 68 11.95 -21.84 -5.93
C ILE A 68 11.58 -23.32 -5.94
N TYR A 69 10.79 -23.79 -4.97
CA TYR A 69 10.42 -25.20 -4.86
C TYR A 69 9.08 -25.56 -5.52
N GLY A 70 8.33 -24.56 -6.06
CA GLY A 70 7.07 -24.77 -6.77
C GLY A 70 5.90 -25.24 -5.92
N LEU A 71 5.94 -25.07 -4.61
CA LEU A 71 4.90 -25.51 -3.69
C LEU A 71 3.73 -24.51 -3.66
N ALA A 72 2.64 -24.83 -4.36
CA ALA A 72 1.53 -23.93 -4.60
C ALA A 72 0.78 -23.45 -3.34
N GLY A 73 0.84 -24.16 -2.22
CA GLY A 73 0.15 -23.78 -0.96
C GLY A 73 0.83 -22.65 -0.18
N TYR A 74 2.01 -22.20 -0.62
CA TYR A 74 2.78 -21.18 0.10
C TYR A 74 2.72 -19.84 -0.60
N ASN A 75 2.65 -18.76 0.18
CA ASN A 75 2.77 -17.38 -0.30
C ASN A 75 3.15 -16.47 0.88
N GLY A 76 4.23 -15.73 0.76
CA GLY A 76 4.70 -14.80 1.79
C GLY A 76 4.25 -13.34 1.58
N ASN A 77 3.52 -13.03 0.52
CA ASN A 77 3.03 -11.68 0.21
C ASN A 77 1.50 -11.61 0.27
N GLY A 78 0.98 -10.44 0.62
CA GLY A 78 -0.45 -10.16 0.59
C GLY A 78 -0.96 -9.80 -0.81
N ALA A 79 -2.10 -9.12 -0.84
CA ALA A 79 -2.80 -8.74 -2.05
C ALA A 79 -1.93 -7.89 -2.98
N ARG A 80 -2.05 -8.12 -4.29
CA ARG A 80 -1.36 -7.37 -5.34
C ARG A 80 -2.34 -6.64 -6.22
N LEU A 81 -2.01 -5.41 -6.63
CA LEU A 81 -2.77 -4.71 -7.65
C LEU A 81 -2.82 -5.53 -8.94
N ALA A 82 -4.03 -5.89 -9.35
CA ALA A 82 -4.32 -6.67 -10.56
C ALA A 82 -4.86 -5.80 -11.70
N GLY A 83 -5.52 -4.68 -11.35
CA GLY A 83 -6.06 -3.74 -12.33
C GLY A 83 -6.53 -2.45 -11.67
N TYR A 84 -6.81 -1.45 -12.48
CA TYR A 84 -7.37 -0.19 -12.01
C TYR A 84 -8.24 0.46 -13.07
N GLU A 85 -9.10 1.38 -12.63
CA GLU A 85 -10.02 2.12 -13.48
C GLU A 85 -10.20 3.53 -12.94
N PHE A 86 -10.03 4.53 -13.81
CA PHE A 86 -10.40 5.91 -13.49
C PHE A 86 -11.91 6.04 -13.56
N THR A 87 -12.55 6.48 -12.47
CA THR A 87 -14.01 6.51 -12.38
C THR A 87 -14.47 7.61 -11.41
N CYS A 88 -15.77 7.88 -11.42
CA CYS A 88 -16.41 8.79 -10.47
C CYS A 88 -17.39 7.99 -9.60
N ARG A 89 -17.31 8.19 -8.27
CA ARG A 89 -18.24 7.61 -7.29
C ARG A 89 -18.68 8.68 -6.30
N ASP A 90 -19.97 8.77 -6.05
CA ASP A 90 -20.57 9.72 -5.10
C ASP A 90 -20.10 11.18 -5.30
N GLY A 91 -19.87 11.57 -6.56
CA GLY A 91 -19.39 12.91 -6.93
C GLY A 91 -17.88 13.11 -6.81
N HIS A 92 -17.10 12.10 -6.42
CA HIS A 92 -15.64 12.18 -6.35
C HIS A 92 -15.00 11.48 -7.56
N GLU A 93 -14.16 12.20 -8.28
CA GLU A 93 -13.27 11.61 -9.28
C GLU A 93 -12.15 10.86 -8.58
N GLY A 94 -11.92 9.62 -8.96
CA GLY A 94 -10.96 8.76 -8.27
C GLY A 94 -10.51 7.57 -9.10
N ILE A 95 -9.88 6.62 -8.43
CA ILE A 95 -9.35 5.41 -9.05
C ILE A 95 -9.85 4.20 -8.28
N LEU A 96 -10.55 3.30 -8.98
CA LEU A 96 -10.92 1.99 -8.46
C LEU A 96 -9.74 1.04 -8.66
N LEU A 97 -9.27 0.46 -7.57
CA LEU A 97 -8.13 -0.46 -7.50
C LEU A 97 -8.64 -1.87 -7.27
N ARG A 98 -8.31 -2.80 -8.18
CA ARG A 98 -8.67 -4.22 -8.08
C ARG A 98 -7.47 -5.04 -7.66
N PHE A 99 -7.67 -5.98 -6.74
CA PHE A 99 -6.58 -6.76 -6.17
C PHE A 99 -6.77 -8.25 -6.40
N SER A 100 -5.67 -8.95 -6.70
CA SER A 100 -5.57 -10.40 -6.60
C SER A 100 -5.02 -10.78 -5.22
N GLY A 101 -5.50 -11.89 -4.66
CA GLY A 101 -5.12 -12.33 -3.30
C GLY A 101 -5.91 -11.63 -2.19
N ALA A 102 -6.99 -10.91 -2.55
CA ALA A 102 -7.98 -10.34 -1.64
C ALA A 102 -9.40 -10.84 -1.95
N GLU A 103 -9.54 -12.02 -2.53
CA GLU A 103 -10.83 -12.61 -2.91
C GLU A 103 -11.72 -12.85 -1.68
N ASP A 104 -11.12 -13.06 -0.51
CA ASP A 104 -11.82 -13.16 0.77
C ASP A 104 -12.02 -11.80 1.47
N GLY A 105 -11.73 -10.69 0.78
CA GLY A 105 -11.77 -9.32 1.30
C GLY A 105 -10.51 -8.90 2.05
N PHE A 106 -10.59 -7.72 2.66
CA PHE A 106 -9.51 -7.16 3.46
C PHE A 106 -9.74 -7.33 4.96
N TYR A 107 -8.66 -7.39 5.71
CA TYR A 107 -8.61 -7.59 7.15
C TYR A 107 -7.76 -6.49 7.81
N ARG A 108 -7.99 -6.24 9.09
CA ARG A 108 -7.19 -5.36 9.95
C ARG A 108 -6.83 -6.13 11.21
N LYS A 109 -5.73 -5.75 11.85
CA LYS A 109 -5.47 -6.21 13.22
C LYS A 109 -6.52 -5.61 14.14
N LYS A 110 -6.99 -6.39 15.12
CA LYS A 110 -8.01 -5.95 16.09
C LYS A 110 -7.57 -4.71 16.86
N GLU A 111 -6.29 -4.60 17.19
CA GLU A 111 -5.68 -3.43 17.83
C GLU A 111 -5.81 -2.13 17.02
N ASP A 112 -6.04 -2.25 15.71
CA ASP A 112 -6.29 -1.12 14.81
C ASP A 112 -7.77 -0.69 14.77
N CYS A 113 -8.65 -1.42 15.47
CA CYS A 113 -10.06 -1.09 15.63
C CYS A 113 -10.27 -0.32 16.93
N GLU A 114 -11.10 0.71 16.91
CA GLU A 114 -11.39 1.50 18.12
C GLU A 114 -12.01 0.60 19.21
N GLY A 115 -11.46 0.67 20.42
CA GLY A 115 -11.97 -0.05 21.60
C GLY A 115 -11.46 -1.47 21.81
N ALA A 116 -10.50 -1.95 21.05
CA ALA A 116 -9.99 -3.31 21.19
C ALA A 116 -8.84 -3.42 22.22
N ALA A 117 -9.01 -4.32 23.19
CA ALA A 117 -7.91 -4.79 24.03
C ALA A 117 -7.02 -5.75 23.22
N SER A 118 -5.72 -5.62 23.38
CA SER A 118 -4.66 -6.29 22.64
C SER A 118 -4.87 -7.80 22.44
N GLN A 119 -5.10 -8.23 21.20
CA GLN A 119 -4.80 -9.57 20.69
C GLN A 119 -4.58 -9.47 19.17
N GLU A 120 -3.65 -10.27 18.63
CA GLU A 120 -3.31 -10.36 17.19
C GLU A 120 -4.45 -10.93 16.31
N GLU A 121 -5.70 -10.73 16.70
CA GLU A 121 -6.86 -11.22 15.97
C GLU A 121 -7.12 -10.32 14.76
N LEU A 122 -7.27 -10.95 13.59
CA LEU A 122 -7.66 -10.26 12.37
C LEU A 122 -9.18 -10.12 12.31
N VAL A 123 -9.63 -8.91 12.03
CA VAL A 123 -11.05 -8.60 11.83
C VAL A 123 -11.24 -8.26 10.35
N ARG A 124 -12.21 -8.90 9.72
CA ARG A 124 -12.61 -8.57 8.36
C ARG A 124 -13.18 -7.15 8.33
N VAL A 125 -12.71 -6.36 7.35
CA VAL A 125 -13.04 -4.92 7.28
C VAL A 125 -14.19 -4.66 6.32
N ASP A 126 -14.36 -5.52 5.32
CA ASP A 126 -15.41 -5.40 4.32
C ASP A 126 -16.63 -6.27 4.72
N ASN A 127 -17.62 -5.66 5.33
CA ASN A 127 -18.93 -6.28 5.42
C ASN A 127 -19.63 -6.14 4.05
N PRO A 128 -20.11 -7.23 3.42
CA PRO A 128 -20.85 -7.12 2.19
C PRO A 128 -22.06 -6.19 2.37
N GLY A 129 -22.07 -5.07 1.65
CA GLY A 129 -23.15 -4.07 1.70
C GLY A 129 -22.90 -2.88 2.60
N GLU A 130 -21.83 -2.84 3.39
CA GLU A 130 -21.42 -1.66 4.14
C GLU A 130 -20.31 -0.89 3.41
N LYS A 131 -20.50 0.41 3.29
CA LYS A 131 -19.48 1.33 2.79
C LYS A 131 -18.54 1.69 3.94
N MET A 132 -17.28 1.29 3.85
CA MET A 132 -16.26 1.69 4.82
C MET A 132 -15.30 2.69 4.19
N VAL A 133 -15.18 3.86 4.80
CA VAL A 133 -14.32 4.95 4.35
C VAL A 133 -13.17 5.13 5.35
N PHE A 134 -11.96 5.11 4.84
CA PHE A 134 -10.74 5.36 5.60
C PHE A 134 -10.16 6.71 5.19
N GLY A 135 -9.95 7.60 6.15
CA GLY A 135 -9.33 8.90 5.90
C GLY A 135 -7.92 8.78 5.31
N ALA A 136 -7.39 9.90 4.86
CA ALA A 136 -6.04 9.96 4.29
C ALA A 136 -4.90 9.65 5.30
N GLY A 137 -5.23 9.58 6.58
CA GLY A 137 -4.37 9.19 7.67
C GLY A 137 -5.18 8.68 8.86
N ASP A 138 -4.51 8.05 9.84
CA ASP A 138 -5.12 7.61 11.09
C ASP A 138 -5.36 8.80 12.05
N SER A 139 -5.94 8.53 13.24
CA SER A 139 -6.20 9.53 14.30
C SER A 139 -4.95 10.31 14.75
N LYS A 140 -3.75 9.80 14.47
CA LYS A 140 -2.45 10.43 14.72
C LYS A 140 -1.85 11.07 13.47
N ASN A 141 -2.65 11.24 12.40
CA ASN A 141 -2.25 11.75 11.10
C ASN A 141 -1.11 10.95 10.42
N VAL A 142 -0.97 9.67 10.76
CA VAL A 142 -0.04 8.76 10.06
C VAL A 142 -0.67 8.34 8.73
N PRO A 143 0.03 8.47 7.59
CA PRO A 143 -0.52 8.07 6.29
C PRO A 143 -0.92 6.58 6.26
N LEU A 144 -2.01 6.26 5.58
CA LEU A 144 -2.41 4.87 5.30
C LEU A 144 -1.74 4.29 4.06
N GLY A 145 -0.94 5.11 3.37
CA GLY A 145 -0.05 4.71 2.28
C GLY A 145 -0.60 4.93 0.89
N PHE A 146 -1.89 5.27 0.69
CA PHE A 146 -2.44 5.59 -0.62
C PHE A 146 -2.22 7.06 -0.97
N GLU A 147 -1.77 7.29 -2.19
CA GLU A 147 -1.65 8.62 -2.79
C GLU A 147 -2.24 8.59 -4.21
N ILE A 148 -2.92 9.70 -4.57
CA ILE A 148 -3.50 9.93 -5.89
C ILE A 148 -2.85 11.15 -6.52
N GLY A 149 -2.53 11.08 -7.80
CA GLY A 149 -1.83 12.12 -8.54
C GLY A 149 -2.65 12.75 -9.64
N CYS A 150 -2.56 14.07 -9.76
CA CYS A 150 -3.09 14.82 -10.89
C CYS A 150 -1.99 15.64 -11.58
N ARG A 151 -2.24 16.02 -12.84
CA ARG A 151 -1.37 16.92 -13.57
C ARG A 151 -1.63 18.36 -13.15
N ASN A 152 -0.60 19.07 -12.74
CA ASN A 152 -0.69 20.50 -12.54
C ASN A 152 -0.33 21.20 -13.85
N ILE A 153 -1.28 21.96 -14.42
CA ILE A 153 -1.00 22.90 -15.49
C ILE A 153 -0.30 24.09 -14.82
N VAL A 154 1.02 24.16 -14.91
CA VAL A 154 1.74 25.38 -14.54
C VAL A 154 1.49 26.39 -15.65
N ALA A 155 0.59 27.35 -15.41
CA ALA A 155 0.37 28.45 -16.33
C ALA A 155 1.66 29.28 -16.44
N GLY A 156 2.28 29.32 -17.61
CA GLY A 156 3.30 30.32 -17.92
C GLY A 156 4.66 29.86 -18.46
N SER A 157 4.79 28.69 -19.11
CA SER A 157 5.97 28.45 -19.94
C SER A 157 5.61 27.81 -21.28
N ASP A 158 5.76 28.56 -22.34
CA ASP A 158 5.44 28.17 -23.72
C ASP A 158 6.36 27.08 -24.32
N ASN A 159 7.26 26.48 -23.55
CA ASN A 159 8.27 25.56 -24.13
C ASN A 159 8.71 24.38 -23.26
N ASP A 160 7.99 23.95 -22.20
CA ASP A 160 8.45 22.82 -21.43
C ASP A 160 7.37 21.76 -21.25
N LYS A 161 7.55 20.61 -21.94
CA LYS A 161 6.72 19.40 -21.88
C LYS A 161 6.93 18.63 -20.54
N ASN A 162 7.30 19.27 -19.46
CA ASN A 162 7.44 18.67 -18.14
C ASN A 162 6.12 18.77 -17.37
N GLU A 163 5.11 18.03 -17.80
CA GLU A 163 3.91 17.80 -17.00
C GLU A 163 4.29 17.09 -15.71
N LYS A 164 4.33 17.85 -14.62
CA LYS A 164 4.64 17.29 -13.30
C LYS A 164 3.38 16.75 -12.64
N VAL A 165 3.37 15.46 -12.29
CA VAL A 165 2.31 14.89 -11.47
C VAL A 165 2.53 15.28 -10.00
N THR A 166 1.53 15.93 -9.41
CA THR A 166 1.51 16.21 -7.97
C THR A 166 0.66 15.15 -7.28
N TYR A 167 1.16 14.63 -6.17
CA TYR A 167 0.51 13.58 -5.40
C TYR A 167 -0.07 14.11 -4.10
N TYR A 168 -1.28 13.66 -3.79
CA TYR A 168 -2.01 13.95 -2.56
C TYR A 168 -2.31 12.65 -1.85
N ARG A 169 -2.34 12.66 -0.52
CA ARG A 169 -2.81 11.52 0.27
C ARG A 169 -4.25 11.23 -0.07
N ALA A 170 -4.58 9.97 -0.35
CA ALA A 170 -5.91 9.59 -0.77
C ALA A 170 -6.75 9.09 0.40
N ILE A 171 -8.03 9.39 0.34
CA ILE A 171 -9.07 8.70 1.10
C ILE A 171 -9.28 7.36 0.41
N ALA A 172 -9.42 6.27 1.16
CA ALA A 172 -9.66 4.93 0.65
C ALA A 172 -11.04 4.44 1.08
N GLU A 173 -11.82 3.97 0.13
CA GLU A 173 -13.16 3.42 0.33
C GLU A 173 -13.19 1.96 -0.13
N LEU A 174 -13.59 1.06 0.76
CA LEU A 174 -13.77 -0.34 0.41
C LEU A 174 -15.07 -0.52 -0.37
N ALA A 175 -14.99 -1.25 -1.46
CA ALA A 175 -16.08 -1.50 -2.39
C ALA A 175 -16.07 -2.98 -2.82
N GLY A 176 -16.50 -3.87 -1.92
CA GLY A 176 -16.68 -5.29 -2.22
C GLY A 176 -15.41 -6.04 -2.63
N GLY A 177 -14.30 -5.87 -1.89
CA GLY A 177 -12.99 -6.48 -2.20
C GLY A 177 -12.08 -5.61 -3.06
N ASP A 178 -12.61 -4.54 -3.65
CA ASP A 178 -11.86 -3.49 -4.34
C ASP A 178 -11.67 -2.27 -3.42
N ILE A 179 -10.75 -1.39 -3.76
CA ILE A 179 -10.53 -0.13 -3.04
C ILE A 179 -10.69 1.03 -4.02
N PHE A 180 -11.66 1.92 -3.75
CA PHE A 180 -11.76 3.19 -4.44
C PHE A 180 -10.96 4.25 -3.68
N ILE A 181 -10.06 4.95 -4.37
CA ILE A 181 -9.28 6.03 -3.78
C ILE A 181 -9.59 7.36 -4.46
N TYR A 182 -9.68 8.42 -3.65
CA TYR A 182 -9.90 9.79 -4.13
C TYR A 182 -9.31 10.83 -3.16
N ASN A 183 -9.28 12.08 -3.59
CA ASN A 183 -8.96 13.22 -2.73
C ASN A 183 -9.77 14.42 -3.23
N GLU A 184 -10.40 15.15 -2.32
CA GLU A 184 -11.28 16.29 -2.64
C GLU A 184 -10.58 17.43 -3.41
N ASN A 185 -9.25 17.52 -3.32
CA ASN A 185 -8.45 18.52 -4.02
C ASN A 185 -7.91 18.01 -5.37
N VAL A 186 -8.31 16.80 -5.80
CA VAL A 186 -7.83 16.18 -7.05
C VAL A 186 -8.97 16.06 -8.03
N SER A 187 -8.86 16.72 -9.17
CA SER A 187 -9.70 16.54 -10.34
C SER A 187 -8.86 15.98 -11.48
N GLY A 188 -9.43 15.09 -12.30
CA GLY A 188 -8.72 14.41 -13.37
C GLY A 188 -7.52 13.61 -12.89
N PRO A 189 -7.68 12.62 -11.99
CA PRO A 189 -6.57 11.82 -11.52
C PRO A 189 -5.93 11.06 -12.69
N VAL A 190 -4.59 10.98 -12.69
CA VAL A 190 -3.82 10.34 -13.77
C VAL A 190 -2.88 9.24 -13.25
N SER A 191 -2.76 9.09 -11.94
CA SER A 191 -1.79 8.19 -11.32
C SER A 191 -2.19 7.87 -9.89
N ALA A 192 -1.79 6.70 -9.42
CA ALA A 192 -1.87 6.34 -8.01
C ALA A 192 -0.62 5.59 -7.56
N ARG A 193 -0.37 5.61 -6.25
CA ARG A 193 0.69 4.82 -5.65
C ARG A 193 0.33 4.43 -4.21
N TYR A 194 0.86 3.30 -3.79
CA TYR A 194 0.74 2.81 -2.43
C TYR A 194 2.11 2.46 -1.86
N GLY A 195 2.35 2.83 -0.62
CA GLY A 195 3.60 2.52 0.07
C GLY A 195 4.78 3.38 -0.38
N ASN A 196 4.54 4.62 -0.83
CA ASN A 196 5.59 5.55 -1.23
C ASN A 196 6.16 6.36 -0.06
N ASP A 197 5.40 6.60 0.99
CA ASP A 197 5.89 7.28 2.19
C ASP A 197 7.03 6.51 2.87
N ASN A 198 7.93 7.21 3.52
CA ASN A 198 8.97 6.58 4.33
C ASN A 198 8.34 5.73 5.45
N TYR A 199 7.37 6.32 6.16
CA TYR A 199 6.57 5.66 7.16
C TYR A 199 5.07 5.84 6.85
N PHE A 200 4.34 4.74 6.82
CA PHE A 200 2.89 4.69 6.70
C PHE A 200 2.37 3.48 7.48
N ARG A 201 1.08 3.44 7.74
CA ARG A 201 0.43 2.33 8.45
C ARG A 201 -0.30 1.43 7.45
N PRO A 202 0.21 0.24 7.18
CA PRO A 202 -0.42 -0.71 6.27
C PRO A 202 -1.57 -1.43 7.00
N ILE A 203 -2.77 -0.88 6.93
CA ILE A 203 -3.95 -1.42 7.63
C ILE A 203 -4.75 -2.44 6.81
N PHE A 204 -4.54 -2.50 5.50
CA PHE A 204 -5.23 -3.43 4.62
C PHE A 204 -4.40 -4.70 4.46
N LEU A 205 -4.85 -5.76 5.10
CA LEU A 205 -4.20 -7.06 5.12
C LEU A 205 -5.06 -8.09 4.41
N ASP A 206 -4.46 -9.15 3.92
CA ASP A 206 -5.21 -10.34 3.51
C ASP A 206 -5.62 -11.20 4.72
N LYS A 207 -6.35 -12.28 4.51
CA LYS A 207 -6.78 -13.20 5.58
C LYS A 207 -5.65 -13.86 6.36
N CYS A 208 -4.42 -13.81 5.87
CA CYS A 208 -3.23 -14.33 6.54
C CYS A 208 -2.41 -13.22 7.23
N GLY A 209 -2.96 -12.01 7.34
CA GLY A 209 -2.29 -10.88 7.99
C GLY A 209 -1.15 -10.28 7.18
N ARG A 210 -1.14 -10.44 5.84
CA ARG A 210 -0.09 -9.91 4.99
C ARG A 210 -0.55 -8.61 4.32
N PRO A 211 0.28 -7.56 4.34
CA PRO A 211 -0.09 -6.25 3.79
C PRO A 211 -0.15 -6.26 2.26
N ILE A 212 -0.92 -5.33 1.70
CA ILE A 212 -0.90 -5.04 0.27
C ILE A 212 0.54 -4.78 -0.19
N VAL A 213 0.89 -5.38 -1.32
CA VAL A 213 2.19 -5.13 -1.97
C VAL A 213 2.22 -3.70 -2.50
N PRO A 214 3.22 -2.87 -2.16
CA PRO A 214 3.37 -1.53 -2.70
C PRO A 214 3.32 -1.50 -4.23
N PHE A 215 2.66 -0.47 -4.78
CA PHE A 215 2.48 -0.32 -6.23
C PHE A 215 2.53 1.14 -6.69
N TRP A 216 2.71 1.31 -8.01
CA TRP A 216 2.72 2.60 -8.72
C TRP A 216 2.07 2.42 -10.09
N ILE A 217 1.10 3.24 -10.43
CA ILE A 217 0.40 3.30 -11.73
C ILE A 217 0.46 4.71 -12.30
#